data_ac9a0730bc7f13fc0e788dd7c3efa24c
#
_entry.id   ac9a0730bc7f13fc0e788dd7c3efa24c
#
_cell.length_a   1.000
_cell.length_b   1.000
_cell.length_c   1.000
_cell.angle_alpha   90.00
_cell.angle_beta   90.00
_cell.angle_gamma   90.00
#
_symmetry.space_group_name_H-M   'P 1'
#
loop_
_entity.id
_entity.type
_entity.pdbx_description
1 polymer ?
#
loop_
_entity_poly.entity_id
_entity_poly.type
_entity_poly.pdbx_seq_one_letter_code
_entity_poly.pdbx_strand_id
1 'polypeptide(L)'
;MDSEEFRRLGHQVIDWVADYRERVARGEFPVMSRVAPGEVRAALPAAPPVERQPLDGILDDLANIIVPGCTHWQDPRFFAYFPSNSSLAAVLGDFLSTGLAQLGLNWQASPALTELEELAADWLRQMLGLSEAWSGVIQDTASTATLVALICARERTTDYGAARGGLQASERPLIVYASSQSHSSVEKAALLAGFGRANVRVVPVDDRYAMRAEALQKAIAADEAQGNAPCAVVATVGSTATTAIDPLEQIAGVTRAHRLWLHVDAAMAGSAMILPECRSLWSGIEQADSLVLNPHKWLGACFDCSTYFVRDPQHLVRVMSTNPSYLRTAADTRVRNLRDWGIPLGRRFRALKLWLLIREQGIQALQQRLRRDLEHARWLAAEVDAAAGWRRLAPVPLQTVCVRHVPAGLSGEALDAHTLGWVRRINQSGRAFLTPAMLGDRWMVRVSFGVEATEHQHVVALWRQMREEAERGS
;
A
#
# COMPACT_ATOMS: atom_id res chain seq x y z
N MET A 1 -7.65 -34.38 -12.69
CA MET A 1 -8.93 -33.67 -12.46
C MET A 1 -9.49 -33.34 -13.83
N ASP A 2 -10.68 -33.82 -14.14
CA ASP A 2 -11.43 -33.43 -15.36
C ASP A 2 -12.33 -32.21 -15.09
N SER A 3 -13.01 -31.73 -16.13
CA SER A 3 -13.85 -30.52 -16.04
C SER A 3 -15.08 -30.70 -15.14
N GLU A 4 -15.61 -31.90 -15.01
CA GLU A 4 -16.76 -32.17 -14.15
C GLU A 4 -16.35 -32.18 -12.67
N GLU A 5 -15.27 -32.87 -12.37
CA GLU A 5 -14.67 -32.87 -11.04
C GLU A 5 -14.23 -31.45 -10.65
N PHE A 6 -13.60 -30.69 -11.56
CA PHE A 6 -13.22 -29.31 -11.31
C PHE A 6 -14.43 -28.41 -10.96
N ARG A 7 -15.54 -28.57 -11.69
CA ARG A 7 -16.77 -27.81 -11.41
C ARG A 7 -17.32 -28.13 -10.03
N ARG A 8 -17.44 -29.41 -9.70
CA ARG A 8 -17.96 -29.87 -8.41
C ARG A 8 -17.10 -29.35 -7.25
N LEU A 9 -15.78 -29.54 -7.33
CA LEU A 9 -14.83 -29.08 -6.31
C LEU A 9 -14.75 -27.56 -6.24
N GLY A 10 -14.86 -26.88 -7.38
CA GLY A 10 -14.88 -25.42 -7.45
C GLY A 10 -16.08 -24.83 -6.70
N HIS A 11 -17.26 -25.41 -6.81
CA HIS A 11 -18.42 -25.00 -6.02
C HIS A 11 -18.16 -25.16 -4.52
N GLN A 12 -17.61 -26.29 -4.07
CA GLN A 12 -17.25 -26.50 -2.67
C GLN A 12 -16.27 -25.43 -2.15
N VAL A 13 -15.26 -25.05 -2.94
CA VAL A 13 -14.29 -24.03 -2.55
C VAL A 13 -14.93 -22.65 -2.49
N ILE A 14 -15.83 -22.32 -3.42
CA ILE A 14 -16.56 -21.03 -3.41
C ILE A 14 -17.47 -20.95 -2.19
N ASP A 15 -18.25 -22.00 -1.91
CA ASP A 15 -19.13 -22.08 -0.74
C ASP A 15 -18.31 -21.94 0.56
N TRP A 16 -17.19 -22.68 0.67
CA TRP A 16 -16.29 -22.58 1.81
C TRP A 16 -15.74 -21.18 2.03
N VAL A 17 -15.33 -20.49 0.95
CA VAL A 17 -14.84 -19.10 1.02
C VAL A 17 -15.94 -18.15 1.46
N ALA A 18 -17.17 -18.31 0.94
CA ALA A 18 -18.31 -17.49 1.31
C ALA A 18 -18.64 -17.64 2.80
N ASP A 19 -18.75 -18.87 3.28
CA ASP A 19 -19.00 -19.20 4.69
C ASP A 19 -17.90 -18.66 5.61
N TYR A 20 -16.62 -18.83 5.24
CA TYR A 20 -15.49 -18.26 5.96
C TYR A 20 -15.60 -16.73 6.08
N ARG A 21 -15.87 -16.05 4.98
CA ARG A 21 -15.99 -14.58 4.95
C ARG A 21 -17.17 -14.09 5.81
N GLU A 22 -18.29 -14.81 5.80
CA GLU A 22 -19.43 -14.49 6.65
C GLU A 22 -19.10 -14.67 8.14
N ARG A 23 -18.42 -15.75 8.52
CA ARG A 23 -17.96 -16.00 9.88
C ARG A 23 -16.96 -14.94 10.36
N VAL A 24 -16.04 -14.50 9.49
CA VAL A 24 -15.12 -13.39 9.79
C VAL A 24 -15.90 -12.09 10.03
N ALA A 25 -16.88 -11.77 9.18
CA ALA A 25 -17.70 -10.57 9.31
C ALA A 25 -18.55 -10.57 10.60
N ARG A 26 -18.98 -11.75 11.06
CA ARG A 26 -19.69 -11.92 12.36
C ARG A 26 -18.75 -11.88 13.57
N GLY A 27 -17.42 -11.84 13.35
CA GLY A 27 -16.45 -11.80 14.44
C GLY A 27 -16.30 -13.11 15.21
N GLU A 28 -16.56 -14.26 14.58
CA GLU A 28 -16.46 -15.58 15.19
C GLU A 28 -15.02 -16.00 15.52
N PHE A 29 -14.04 -15.35 14.89
CA PHE A 29 -12.63 -15.59 15.11
C PHE A 29 -11.98 -14.49 15.97
N PRO A 30 -10.86 -14.77 16.66
CA PRO A 30 -10.01 -13.72 17.19
C PRO A 30 -9.40 -12.94 16.01
N VAL A 31 -9.43 -11.60 16.04
CA VAL A 31 -8.92 -10.78 14.91
C VAL A 31 -7.45 -11.08 14.62
N MET A 32 -6.62 -11.09 15.65
CA MET A 32 -5.21 -11.48 15.57
C MET A 32 -5.05 -12.96 15.92
N SER A 33 -4.28 -13.69 15.11
CA SER A 33 -3.91 -15.08 15.41
C SER A 33 -3.22 -15.21 16.77
N ARG A 34 -3.48 -16.33 17.46
CA ARG A 34 -2.92 -16.62 18.79
C ARG A 34 -1.93 -17.80 18.78
N VAL A 35 -1.64 -18.35 17.61
CA VAL A 35 -0.70 -19.49 17.49
C VAL A 35 0.72 -19.07 17.87
N ALA A 36 1.43 -19.98 18.51
CA ALA A 36 2.85 -19.81 18.82
C ALA A 36 3.72 -20.01 17.55
N PRO A 37 4.92 -19.42 17.51
CA PRO A 37 5.86 -19.67 16.42
C PRO A 37 6.16 -21.17 16.26
N GLY A 38 5.94 -21.69 15.04
CA GLY A 38 6.16 -23.10 14.71
C GLY A 38 4.94 -24.02 14.91
N GLU A 39 3.90 -23.59 15.58
CA GLU A 39 2.71 -24.41 15.89
C GLU A 39 1.98 -24.86 14.61
N VAL A 40 1.69 -23.95 13.67
CA VAL A 40 1.09 -24.32 12.37
C VAL A 40 1.95 -25.29 11.61
N ARG A 41 3.27 -25.07 11.58
CA ARG A 41 4.20 -25.98 10.88
C ARG A 41 4.22 -27.37 11.50
N ALA A 42 4.17 -27.47 12.84
CA ALA A 42 4.19 -28.75 13.55
C ALA A 42 2.89 -29.54 13.37
N ALA A 43 1.77 -28.88 13.10
CA ALA A 43 0.48 -29.53 12.85
C ALA A 43 0.33 -30.02 11.40
N LEU A 44 1.18 -29.57 10.47
CA LEU A 44 1.15 -29.99 9.08
C LEU A 44 2.07 -31.20 8.83
N PRO A 45 1.77 -32.04 7.82
CA PRO A 45 2.63 -33.14 7.45
C PRO A 45 4.08 -32.72 7.17
N ALA A 46 5.06 -33.44 7.70
CA ALA A 46 6.48 -33.15 7.52
C ALA A 46 6.99 -33.46 6.09
N ALA A 47 6.34 -34.34 5.37
CA ALA A 47 6.70 -34.79 4.02
C ALA A 47 5.51 -34.60 3.06
N PRO A 48 5.76 -34.41 1.75
CA PRO A 48 4.70 -34.37 0.77
C PRO A 48 3.96 -35.71 0.68
N PRO A 49 2.63 -35.70 0.40
CA PRO A 49 1.89 -36.95 0.22
C PRO A 49 2.39 -37.70 -1.03
N VAL A 50 2.53 -39.00 -0.92
CA VAL A 50 2.90 -39.89 -2.04
C VAL A 50 1.69 -40.11 -2.96
N GLU A 51 0.51 -40.21 -2.36
CA GLU A 51 -0.74 -40.43 -3.08
C GLU A 51 -1.63 -39.17 -3.05
N ARG A 52 -2.57 -39.12 -4.01
CA ARG A 52 -3.56 -38.03 -4.07
C ARG A 52 -4.44 -38.05 -2.83
N GLN A 53 -4.63 -36.88 -2.24
CA GLN A 53 -5.56 -36.68 -1.13
C GLN A 53 -6.90 -36.09 -1.64
N PRO A 54 -8.03 -36.51 -1.03
CA PRO A 54 -9.32 -35.90 -1.35
C PRO A 54 -9.39 -34.44 -0.86
N LEU A 55 -10.15 -33.59 -1.58
CA LEU A 55 -10.27 -32.14 -1.27
C LEU A 55 -10.86 -31.91 0.13
N ASP A 56 -11.81 -32.74 0.55
CA ASP A 56 -12.47 -32.59 1.85
C ASP A 56 -11.45 -32.61 3.00
N GLY A 57 -10.49 -33.55 2.99
CA GLY A 57 -9.41 -33.57 3.98
C GLY A 57 -8.49 -32.36 3.90
N ILE A 58 -8.27 -31.79 2.71
CA ILE A 58 -7.49 -30.56 2.54
C ILE A 58 -8.25 -29.34 3.08
N LEU A 59 -9.57 -29.27 2.87
CA LEU A 59 -10.42 -28.22 3.43
C LEU A 59 -10.55 -28.34 4.96
N ASP A 60 -10.53 -29.54 5.51
CA ASP A 60 -10.47 -29.79 6.95
C ASP A 60 -9.16 -29.27 7.56
N ASP A 61 -8.03 -29.57 6.93
CA ASP A 61 -6.72 -29.02 7.34
C ASP A 61 -6.70 -27.48 7.24
N LEU A 62 -7.28 -26.94 6.18
CA LEU A 62 -7.41 -25.50 6.01
C LEU A 62 -8.22 -24.88 7.16
N ALA A 63 -9.38 -25.46 7.50
CA ALA A 63 -10.26 -24.96 8.56
C ALA A 63 -9.66 -25.12 9.96
N ASN A 64 -8.99 -26.24 10.25
CA ASN A 64 -8.57 -26.59 11.60
C ASN A 64 -7.11 -26.23 11.92
N ILE A 65 -6.25 -26.06 10.91
CA ILE A 65 -4.82 -25.76 11.10
C ILE A 65 -4.46 -24.39 10.55
N ILE A 66 -4.85 -24.07 9.30
CA ILE A 66 -4.41 -22.83 8.63
C ILE A 66 -5.21 -21.63 9.11
N VAL A 67 -6.55 -21.70 9.15
CA VAL A 67 -7.41 -20.59 9.56
C VAL A 67 -7.12 -20.09 10.98
N PRO A 68 -6.92 -20.96 12.00
CA PRO A 68 -6.49 -20.50 13.32
C PRO A 68 -5.15 -19.75 13.34
N GLY A 69 -4.26 -20.07 12.39
CA GLY A 69 -2.99 -19.38 12.18
C GLY A 69 -3.11 -18.03 11.43
N CYS A 70 -4.28 -17.70 10.91
CA CYS A 70 -4.50 -16.46 10.18
C CYS A 70 -4.84 -15.30 11.11
N THR A 71 -4.28 -14.12 10.84
CA THR A 71 -4.84 -12.86 11.29
C THR A 71 -5.90 -12.42 10.28
N HIS A 72 -7.12 -12.12 10.76
CA HIS A 72 -8.27 -11.90 9.89
C HIS A 72 -8.36 -10.44 9.44
N TRP A 73 -7.66 -10.10 8.36
CA TRP A 73 -7.57 -8.74 7.79
C TRP A 73 -8.93 -8.16 7.33
N GLN A 74 -9.92 -9.03 7.10
CA GLN A 74 -11.27 -8.64 6.69
C GLN A 74 -12.27 -8.59 7.86
N ASP A 75 -11.80 -8.81 9.09
CA ASP A 75 -12.63 -8.67 10.29
C ASP A 75 -12.97 -7.19 10.51
N PRO A 76 -14.23 -6.83 10.75
CA PRO A 76 -14.64 -5.44 10.98
C PRO A 76 -13.97 -4.76 12.17
N ARG A 77 -13.32 -5.55 13.05
CA ARG A 77 -12.57 -5.09 14.22
C ARG A 77 -11.05 -5.04 13.99
N PHE A 78 -10.60 -5.17 12.72
CA PHE A 78 -9.21 -5.00 12.33
C PHE A 78 -8.92 -3.52 12.08
N PHE A 79 -8.23 -2.87 13.02
CA PHE A 79 -7.85 -1.44 12.96
C PHE A 79 -6.34 -1.23 12.92
N ALA A 80 -5.58 -2.32 12.69
CA ALA A 80 -4.13 -2.30 12.63
C ALA A 80 -3.61 -1.94 11.24
N TYR A 81 -2.35 -1.57 11.14
CA TYR A 81 -1.65 -1.25 9.90
C TYR A 81 -2.43 -0.27 8.99
N PHE A 82 -2.45 -0.53 7.69
CA PHE A 82 -3.43 0.00 6.76
C PHE A 82 -4.32 -1.15 6.25
N PRO A 83 -5.57 -0.88 5.85
CA PRO A 83 -6.44 -1.93 5.32
C PRO A 83 -5.79 -2.58 4.10
N SER A 84 -5.91 -3.89 3.99
CA SER A 84 -5.64 -4.69 2.80
C SER A 84 -6.94 -5.39 2.43
N ASN A 85 -7.81 -4.65 1.76
CA ASN A 85 -9.13 -5.16 1.43
C ASN A 85 -9.07 -6.26 0.37
N SER A 86 -10.12 -7.03 0.32
CA SER A 86 -10.31 -8.09 -0.65
C SER A 86 -11.81 -8.27 -0.87
N SER A 87 -12.43 -7.35 -1.63
CA SER A 87 -13.85 -7.45 -1.95
C SER A 87 -14.15 -8.76 -2.69
N LEU A 88 -15.33 -9.33 -2.51
CA LEU A 88 -15.70 -10.59 -3.17
C LEU A 88 -15.69 -10.45 -4.70
N ALA A 89 -16.04 -9.28 -5.23
CA ALA A 89 -15.91 -9.00 -6.66
C ALA A 89 -14.45 -9.11 -7.14
N ALA A 90 -13.50 -8.55 -6.39
CA ALA A 90 -12.08 -8.66 -6.73
C ALA A 90 -11.56 -10.10 -6.60
N VAL A 91 -12.06 -10.88 -5.62
CA VAL A 91 -11.75 -12.32 -5.49
C VAL A 91 -12.21 -13.09 -6.72
N LEU A 92 -13.44 -12.86 -7.19
CA LEU A 92 -13.94 -13.48 -8.43
C LEU A 92 -13.11 -13.05 -9.65
N GLY A 93 -12.69 -11.79 -9.72
CA GLY A 93 -11.80 -11.30 -10.78
C GLY A 93 -10.42 -12.00 -10.77
N ASP A 94 -9.85 -12.26 -9.60
CA ASP A 94 -8.57 -12.98 -9.48
C ASP A 94 -8.73 -14.48 -9.79
N PHE A 95 -9.84 -15.08 -9.40
CA PHE A 95 -10.19 -16.46 -9.77
C PHE A 95 -10.32 -16.61 -11.30
N LEU A 96 -11.05 -15.71 -11.95
CA LEU A 96 -11.16 -15.69 -13.43
C LEU A 96 -9.79 -15.47 -14.08
N SER A 97 -8.98 -14.55 -13.55
CA SER A 97 -7.62 -14.30 -14.04
C SER A 97 -6.76 -15.58 -14.01
N THR A 98 -6.85 -16.34 -12.94
CA THR A 98 -6.13 -17.60 -12.78
C THR A 98 -6.71 -18.69 -13.69
N GLY A 99 -8.03 -18.77 -13.81
CA GLY A 99 -8.71 -19.73 -14.70
C GLY A 99 -8.43 -19.51 -16.19
N LEU A 100 -8.30 -18.26 -16.63
CA LEU A 100 -7.92 -17.92 -18.00
C LEU A 100 -6.46 -18.26 -18.31
N ALA A 101 -5.62 -18.42 -17.30
CA ALA A 101 -4.20 -18.80 -17.42
C ALA A 101 -3.38 -17.93 -18.40
N GLN A 102 -3.72 -16.64 -18.51
CA GLN A 102 -3.03 -15.72 -19.41
C GLN A 102 -1.71 -15.24 -18.82
N LEU A 103 -0.69 -15.18 -19.67
CA LEU A 103 0.62 -14.68 -19.34
C LEU A 103 0.95 -13.43 -20.18
N GLY A 104 1.02 -12.27 -19.55
CA GLY A 104 1.32 -11.00 -20.20
C GLY A 104 2.81 -10.82 -20.45
N LEU A 105 3.34 -11.40 -21.54
CA LEU A 105 4.72 -11.16 -21.99
C LEU A 105 4.79 -9.94 -22.91
N ASN A 106 3.94 -9.91 -23.89
CA ASN A 106 3.77 -8.84 -24.87
C ASN A 106 2.30 -8.80 -25.32
N TRP A 107 1.94 -7.79 -26.08
CA TRP A 107 0.58 -7.66 -26.59
C TRP A 107 0.12 -8.88 -27.40
N GLN A 108 0.99 -9.40 -28.27
CA GLN A 108 0.64 -10.53 -29.14
C GLN A 108 0.35 -11.81 -28.33
N ALA A 109 1.06 -12.05 -27.22
CA ALA A 109 0.82 -13.21 -26.35
C ALA A 109 -0.49 -13.12 -25.59
N SER A 110 -0.94 -11.90 -25.25
CA SER A 110 -2.17 -11.67 -24.49
C SER A 110 -2.74 -10.28 -24.78
N PRO A 111 -3.40 -10.07 -25.94
CA PRO A 111 -3.97 -8.76 -26.29
C PRO A 111 -4.99 -8.28 -25.27
N ALA A 112 -5.92 -9.14 -24.87
CA ALA A 112 -6.98 -8.80 -23.92
C ALA A 112 -6.43 -8.40 -22.54
N LEU A 113 -5.34 -9.05 -22.07
CA LEU A 113 -4.69 -8.67 -20.82
C LEU A 113 -4.11 -7.27 -20.93
N THR A 114 -3.40 -6.98 -22.00
CA THR A 114 -2.74 -5.69 -22.20
C THR A 114 -3.76 -4.57 -22.32
N GLU A 115 -4.74 -4.71 -23.20
CA GLU A 115 -5.74 -3.67 -23.46
C GLU A 115 -6.68 -3.44 -22.28
N LEU A 116 -7.05 -4.50 -21.53
CA LEU A 116 -7.84 -4.35 -20.32
C LEU A 116 -7.04 -3.66 -19.19
N GLU A 117 -5.72 -3.89 -19.10
CA GLU A 117 -4.90 -3.18 -18.13
C GLU A 117 -4.78 -1.70 -18.48
N GLU A 118 -4.59 -1.36 -19.76
CA GLU A 118 -4.60 0.03 -20.23
C GLU A 118 -5.93 0.71 -19.89
N LEU A 119 -7.06 0.06 -20.18
CA LEU A 119 -8.38 0.56 -19.88
C LEU A 119 -8.61 0.74 -18.37
N ALA A 120 -8.29 -0.26 -17.55
CA ALA A 120 -8.51 -0.20 -16.11
C ALA A 120 -7.63 0.86 -15.44
N ALA A 121 -6.39 1.02 -15.90
CA ALA A 121 -5.50 2.08 -15.42
C ALA A 121 -6.02 3.47 -15.85
N ASP A 122 -6.55 3.62 -17.07
CA ASP A 122 -7.15 4.87 -17.53
C ASP A 122 -8.44 5.20 -16.78
N TRP A 123 -9.31 4.22 -16.52
CA TRP A 123 -10.47 4.43 -15.67
C TRP A 123 -10.07 4.91 -14.28
N LEU A 124 -9.05 4.28 -13.68
CA LEU A 124 -8.56 4.73 -12.38
C LEU A 124 -8.00 6.15 -12.46
N ARG A 125 -7.22 6.51 -13.49
CA ARG A 125 -6.74 7.87 -13.75
C ARG A 125 -7.89 8.89 -13.75
N GLN A 126 -8.97 8.60 -14.48
CA GLN A 126 -10.16 9.45 -14.54
C GLN A 126 -10.86 9.57 -13.18
N MET A 127 -11.02 8.44 -12.45
CA MET A 127 -11.58 8.43 -11.10
C MET A 127 -10.79 9.30 -10.13
N LEU A 128 -9.45 9.30 -10.24
CA LEU A 128 -8.55 10.12 -9.44
C LEU A 128 -8.56 11.60 -9.84
N GLY A 129 -9.09 11.93 -11.02
CA GLY A 129 -9.08 13.30 -11.55
C GLY A 129 -7.71 13.75 -12.06
N LEU A 130 -6.86 12.81 -12.44
CA LEU A 130 -5.57 13.09 -13.08
C LEU A 130 -5.76 13.43 -14.56
N SER A 131 -4.91 14.33 -15.08
CA SER A 131 -4.94 14.75 -16.49
C SER A 131 -4.56 13.59 -17.45
N GLU A 132 -4.80 13.79 -18.74
CA GLU A 132 -4.42 12.85 -19.79
C GLU A 132 -2.90 12.67 -19.96
N ALA A 133 -2.11 13.54 -19.34
CA ALA A 133 -0.65 13.43 -19.34
C ALA A 133 -0.12 12.22 -18.55
N TRP A 134 -0.97 11.58 -17.75
CA TRP A 134 -0.59 10.42 -16.96
C TRP A 134 -0.90 9.10 -17.66
N SER A 135 0.08 8.22 -17.68
CA SER A 135 -0.05 6.84 -18.18
C SER A 135 0.17 5.86 -17.03
N GLY A 136 -0.74 4.90 -16.87
CA GLY A 136 -0.71 3.93 -15.78
C GLY A 136 -0.29 2.53 -16.20
N VAL A 137 0.29 1.78 -15.25
CA VAL A 137 0.60 0.35 -15.34
C VAL A 137 0.37 -0.29 -13.97
N ILE A 138 -0.12 -1.54 -13.95
CA ILE A 138 -0.33 -2.26 -12.69
C ILE A 138 0.94 -3.02 -12.31
N GLN A 139 1.55 -2.64 -11.21
CA GLN A 139 2.65 -3.35 -10.55
C GLN A 139 2.09 -4.28 -9.45
N ASP A 140 2.95 -5.11 -8.84
CA ASP A 140 2.59 -5.92 -7.67
C ASP A 140 2.38 -5.04 -6.43
N THR A 141 3.38 -4.23 -6.06
CA THR A 141 3.36 -3.41 -4.85
C THR A 141 3.91 -2.00 -5.11
N ALA A 142 3.60 -1.06 -4.22
CA ALA A 142 4.21 0.26 -4.24
C ALA A 142 5.74 0.21 -4.03
N SER A 143 6.26 -0.83 -3.37
CA SER A 143 7.72 -1.01 -3.23
C SER A 143 8.40 -1.21 -4.58
N THR A 144 7.81 -2.01 -5.46
CA THR A 144 8.30 -2.20 -6.84
C THR A 144 8.14 -0.92 -7.65
N ALA A 145 7.00 -0.22 -7.53
CA ALA A 145 6.78 1.05 -8.21
C ALA A 145 7.79 2.12 -7.80
N THR A 146 8.08 2.25 -6.49
CA THR A 146 9.10 3.18 -5.98
C THR A 146 10.50 2.81 -6.49
N LEU A 147 10.84 1.52 -6.54
CA LEU A 147 12.10 1.06 -7.12
C LEU A 147 12.22 1.47 -8.60
N VAL A 148 11.18 1.23 -9.39
CA VAL A 148 11.13 1.63 -10.81
C VAL A 148 11.27 3.15 -10.94
N ALA A 149 10.57 3.93 -10.11
CA ALA A 149 10.67 5.39 -10.11
C ALA A 149 12.10 5.87 -9.82
N LEU A 150 12.79 5.28 -8.83
CA LEU A 150 14.17 5.65 -8.49
C LEU A 150 15.17 5.21 -9.58
N ILE A 151 14.94 4.08 -10.24
CA ILE A 151 15.75 3.68 -11.41
C ILE A 151 15.53 4.69 -12.55
N CYS A 152 14.31 5.10 -12.85
CA CYS A 152 14.02 6.13 -13.85
C CYS A 152 14.68 7.47 -13.49
N ALA A 153 14.61 7.88 -12.23
CA ALA A 153 15.28 9.08 -11.75
C ALA A 153 16.81 9.01 -11.96
N ARG A 154 17.41 7.89 -11.60
CA ARG A 154 18.84 7.62 -11.78
C ARG A 154 19.25 7.74 -13.26
N GLU A 155 18.51 7.07 -14.14
CA GLU A 155 18.84 7.07 -15.57
C GLU A 155 18.65 8.45 -16.20
N ARG A 156 17.68 9.24 -15.77
CA ARG A 156 17.52 10.64 -16.18
C ARG A 156 18.70 11.50 -15.71
N THR A 157 19.12 11.35 -14.47
CA THR A 157 20.20 12.14 -13.87
C THR A 157 21.58 11.80 -14.47
N THR A 158 21.79 10.53 -14.85
CA THR A 158 23.07 10.04 -15.44
C THR A 158 23.07 10.02 -16.96
N ASP A 159 22.05 10.57 -17.61
CA ASP A 159 21.85 10.47 -19.06
C ASP A 159 21.97 9.01 -19.55
N TYR A 160 21.18 8.11 -18.91
CA TYR A 160 21.16 6.65 -19.20
C TYR A 160 22.51 5.96 -18.95
N GLY A 161 23.08 6.25 -17.80
CA GLY A 161 24.39 5.72 -17.37
C GLY A 161 24.48 4.20 -17.28
N ALA A 162 23.34 3.49 -17.07
CA ALA A 162 23.32 2.03 -17.03
C ALA A 162 23.91 1.38 -18.29
N ALA A 163 23.73 2.00 -19.46
CA ALA A 163 24.30 1.53 -20.74
C ALA A 163 25.81 1.78 -20.85
N ARG A 164 26.41 2.57 -19.96
CA ARG A 164 27.80 3.01 -19.99
C ARG A 164 28.62 2.65 -18.76
N GLY A 165 28.26 1.57 -18.08
CA GLY A 165 28.98 1.10 -16.89
C GLY A 165 28.24 1.36 -15.57
N GLY A 166 27.03 1.94 -15.62
CA GLY A 166 26.17 2.15 -14.46
C GLY A 166 26.78 3.10 -13.43
N LEU A 167 26.40 2.92 -12.16
CA LEU A 167 26.87 3.79 -11.06
C LEU A 167 28.36 3.66 -10.77
N GLN A 168 29.02 2.58 -11.19
CA GLN A 168 30.46 2.40 -11.02
C GLN A 168 31.26 3.36 -11.89
N ALA A 169 30.66 3.88 -12.96
CA ALA A 169 31.28 4.89 -13.83
C ALA A 169 30.90 6.33 -13.41
N SER A 170 30.12 6.52 -12.33
CA SER A 170 29.78 7.85 -11.85
C SER A 170 30.79 8.37 -10.86
N GLU A 171 31.29 9.57 -11.12
CA GLU A 171 32.25 10.27 -10.23
C GLU A 171 31.50 10.96 -9.05
N ARG A 172 30.21 11.16 -9.15
CA ARG A 172 29.41 11.92 -8.19
C ARG A 172 28.35 11.04 -7.54
N PRO A 173 28.26 11.00 -6.19
CA PRO A 173 27.18 10.31 -5.50
C PRO A 173 25.82 10.88 -5.89
N LEU A 174 24.87 10.01 -6.26
CA LEU A 174 23.48 10.39 -6.53
C LEU A 174 22.69 10.38 -5.24
N ILE A 175 21.92 11.46 -4.98
CA ILE A 175 21.21 11.66 -3.72
C ILE A 175 19.70 11.53 -3.90
N VAL A 176 19.07 10.79 -2.99
CA VAL A 176 17.62 10.66 -2.85
C VAL A 176 17.16 11.37 -1.57
N TYR A 177 16.11 12.17 -1.64
CA TYR A 177 15.54 12.89 -0.51
C TYR A 177 14.17 12.32 -0.15
N ALA A 178 13.94 12.05 1.14
CA ALA A 178 12.67 11.59 1.68
C ALA A 178 12.49 12.09 3.11
N SER A 179 11.27 12.20 3.60
CA SER A 179 11.04 12.61 4.98
C SER A 179 11.25 11.46 5.97
N SER A 180 11.39 11.78 7.25
CA SER A 180 11.42 10.78 8.34
C SER A 180 10.10 10.00 8.46
N GLN A 181 9.03 10.43 7.81
CA GLN A 181 7.72 9.77 7.77
C GLN A 181 7.53 8.91 6.52
N SER A 182 8.49 8.89 5.60
CA SER A 182 8.44 8.05 4.41
C SER A 182 8.47 6.57 4.77
N HIS A 183 7.80 5.75 3.98
CA HIS A 183 7.78 4.31 4.18
C HIS A 183 9.17 3.70 3.95
N SER A 184 9.50 2.64 4.71
CA SER A 184 10.81 1.95 4.62
C SER A 184 11.14 1.40 3.21
N SER A 185 10.13 1.25 2.34
CA SER A 185 10.34 0.88 0.94
C SER A 185 11.18 1.88 0.17
N VAL A 186 11.17 3.16 0.55
CA VAL A 186 11.97 4.21 -0.10
C VAL A 186 13.45 3.95 0.12
N GLU A 187 13.88 3.73 1.36
CA GLU A 187 15.27 3.37 1.67
C GLU A 187 15.66 2.05 0.98
N LYS A 188 14.79 1.03 1.08
CA LYS A 188 15.03 -0.26 0.42
C LYS A 188 15.15 -0.12 -1.10
N ALA A 189 14.29 0.66 -1.74
CA ALA A 189 14.35 0.93 -3.17
C ALA A 189 15.64 1.66 -3.56
N ALA A 190 16.06 2.65 -2.76
CA ALA A 190 17.34 3.36 -3.00
C ALA A 190 18.54 2.42 -2.87
N LEU A 191 18.56 1.51 -1.89
CA LEU A 191 19.60 0.49 -1.76
C LEU A 191 19.63 -0.44 -2.98
N LEU A 192 18.48 -0.96 -3.39
CA LEU A 192 18.37 -1.87 -4.54
C LEU A 192 18.71 -1.18 -5.86
N ALA A 193 18.37 0.10 -6.03
CA ALA A 193 18.72 0.90 -7.19
C ALA A 193 20.20 1.33 -7.21
N GLY A 194 20.97 1.00 -6.17
CA GLY A 194 22.42 1.22 -6.11
C GLY A 194 22.85 2.58 -5.55
N PHE A 195 21.93 3.40 -5.02
CA PHE A 195 22.30 4.71 -4.44
C PHE A 195 23.16 4.56 -3.18
N GLY A 196 22.90 3.53 -2.36
CA GLY A 196 23.51 3.36 -1.04
C GLY A 196 22.81 4.15 0.06
N ARG A 197 22.83 3.61 1.30
CA ARG A 197 22.13 4.19 2.45
C ARG A 197 22.60 5.60 2.79
N ALA A 198 23.91 5.84 2.73
CA ALA A 198 24.49 7.15 3.03
C ALA A 198 24.02 8.27 2.09
N ASN A 199 23.45 7.93 0.94
CA ASN A 199 22.95 8.86 -0.07
C ASN A 199 21.42 9.05 -0.02
N VAL A 200 20.76 8.50 0.98
CA VAL A 200 19.36 8.82 1.30
C VAL A 200 19.35 9.90 2.37
N ARG A 201 18.88 11.09 2.02
CA ARG A 201 18.77 12.23 2.94
C ARG A 201 17.41 12.25 3.59
N VAL A 202 17.40 12.23 4.92
CA VAL A 202 16.16 12.38 5.71
C VAL A 202 15.88 13.86 5.89
N VAL A 203 14.85 14.34 5.21
CA VAL A 203 14.38 15.73 5.30
C VAL A 203 13.52 15.90 6.55
N PRO A 204 13.76 16.93 7.38
CA PRO A 204 12.94 17.24 8.55
C PRO A 204 11.47 17.49 8.19
N VAL A 205 10.59 17.13 9.12
CA VAL A 205 9.14 17.39 9.03
C VAL A 205 8.73 18.55 9.95
N ASP A 206 7.54 19.08 9.72
CA ASP A 206 6.90 20.08 10.58
C ASP A 206 6.15 19.41 11.76
N ASP A 207 5.41 20.20 12.53
CA ASP A 207 4.56 19.76 13.64
C ASP A 207 3.32 18.97 13.21
N ARG A 208 3.02 18.97 11.90
CA ARG A 208 1.98 18.13 11.27
C ARG A 208 2.57 16.86 10.63
N TYR A 209 3.87 16.61 10.83
CA TYR A 209 4.64 15.49 10.27
C TYR A 209 4.78 15.52 8.74
N ALA A 210 4.56 16.66 8.10
CA ALA A 210 4.77 16.86 6.68
C ALA A 210 6.20 17.32 6.38
N MET A 211 6.74 16.91 5.23
CA MET A 211 8.08 17.31 4.77
C MET A 211 8.18 18.85 4.69
N ARG A 212 9.23 19.43 5.26
CA ARG A 212 9.49 20.88 5.17
C ARG A 212 10.20 21.20 3.86
N ALA A 213 9.50 21.89 2.95
CA ALA A 213 10.04 22.24 1.63
C ALA A 213 11.31 23.13 1.73
N GLU A 214 11.39 24.04 2.71
CA GLU A 214 12.58 24.86 2.94
C GLU A 214 13.77 24.01 3.42
N ALA A 215 13.52 22.96 4.22
CA ALA A 215 14.55 22.04 4.65
C ALA A 215 15.05 21.16 3.49
N LEU A 216 14.14 20.74 2.60
CA LEU A 216 14.48 20.07 1.36
C LEU A 216 15.40 20.95 0.49
N GLN A 217 15.01 22.20 0.26
CA GLN A 217 15.81 23.13 -0.54
C GLN A 217 17.22 23.32 0.04
N LYS A 218 17.33 23.48 1.37
CA LYS A 218 18.64 23.60 2.04
C LYS A 218 19.48 22.35 1.91
N ALA A 219 18.88 21.15 2.02
CA ALA A 219 19.58 19.88 1.87
C ALA A 219 20.13 19.70 0.44
N ILE A 220 19.33 20.05 -0.57
CA ILE A 220 19.73 20.01 -1.96
C ILE A 220 20.92 20.96 -2.20
N ALA A 221 20.84 22.21 -1.78
CA ALA A 221 21.90 23.19 -1.93
C ALA A 221 23.23 22.74 -1.23
N ALA A 222 23.10 22.13 -0.06
CA ALA A 222 24.26 21.60 0.66
C ALA A 222 24.93 20.42 -0.08
N ASP A 223 24.14 19.50 -0.66
CA ASP A 223 24.66 18.39 -1.45
C ASP A 223 25.33 18.91 -2.75
N GLU A 224 24.74 19.85 -3.44
CA GLU A 224 25.33 20.51 -4.64
C GLU A 224 26.67 21.17 -4.31
N ALA A 225 26.76 21.90 -3.19
CA ALA A 225 27.98 22.54 -2.73
C ALA A 225 29.09 21.52 -2.37
N GLN A 226 28.72 20.31 -1.95
CA GLN A 226 29.64 19.20 -1.68
C GLN A 226 30.04 18.41 -2.94
N GLY A 227 29.53 18.78 -4.11
CA GLY A 227 29.79 18.08 -5.36
C GLY A 227 28.93 16.85 -5.58
N ASN A 228 27.96 16.54 -4.71
CA ASN A 228 26.99 15.48 -4.92
C ASN A 228 26.02 15.82 -6.07
N ALA A 229 25.33 14.82 -6.59
CA ALA A 229 24.32 14.99 -7.63
C ALA A 229 22.92 14.70 -7.06
N PRO A 230 22.12 15.70 -6.66
CA PRO A 230 20.73 15.53 -6.35
C PRO A 230 20.00 14.81 -7.49
N CYS A 231 19.20 13.79 -7.18
CA CYS A 231 18.58 12.91 -8.18
C CYS A 231 17.07 12.82 -8.05
N ALA A 232 16.56 12.48 -6.87
CA ALA A 232 15.13 12.26 -6.69
C ALA A 232 14.63 12.76 -5.32
N VAL A 233 13.39 13.21 -5.30
CA VAL A 233 12.61 13.43 -4.08
C VAL A 233 11.45 12.45 -4.08
N VAL A 234 11.25 11.75 -2.95
CA VAL A 234 10.05 10.94 -2.71
C VAL A 234 9.19 11.68 -1.69
N ALA A 235 8.12 12.28 -2.16
CA ALA A 235 7.10 12.90 -1.33
C ALA A 235 6.04 11.87 -0.96
N THR A 236 5.48 11.96 0.24
CA THR A 236 4.48 11.03 0.74
C THR A 236 3.15 11.72 0.98
N VAL A 237 2.07 11.19 0.41
CA VAL A 237 0.70 11.62 0.72
C VAL A 237 0.00 10.50 1.46
N GLY A 238 -0.25 10.72 2.75
CA GLY A 238 -0.75 9.71 3.68
C GLY A 238 0.34 8.81 4.22
N SER A 239 1.26 9.39 4.99
CA SER A 239 2.37 8.67 5.62
C SER A 239 1.89 7.50 6.49
N THR A 240 2.72 6.46 6.61
CA THR A 240 2.33 5.22 7.31
C THR A 240 2.01 5.45 8.78
N ALA A 241 2.74 6.31 9.47
CA ALA A 241 2.53 6.54 10.89
C ALA A 241 1.29 7.41 11.17
N THR A 242 1.16 8.55 10.50
CA THR A 242 0.23 9.62 10.88
C THR A 242 -0.74 10.04 9.78
N THR A 243 -0.65 9.45 8.58
CA THR A 243 -1.33 9.94 7.36
C THR A 243 -1.00 11.39 7.01
N ALA A 244 0.17 11.88 7.41
CA ALA A 244 0.63 13.21 7.05
C ALA A 244 0.68 13.41 5.53
N ILE A 245 0.49 14.64 5.12
CA ILE A 245 0.39 15.06 3.72
C ILE A 245 1.56 16.01 3.42
N ASP A 246 2.51 15.57 2.63
CA ASP A 246 3.60 16.43 2.17
C ASP A 246 3.08 17.52 1.24
N PRO A 247 3.58 18.77 1.32
CA PRO A 247 3.09 19.92 0.53
C PRO A 247 3.61 19.82 -0.92
N LEU A 248 2.94 19.01 -1.75
CA LEU A 248 3.38 18.67 -3.10
C LEU A 248 3.67 19.87 -3.99
N GLU A 249 2.86 20.94 -3.92
CA GLU A 249 3.05 22.12 -4.72
C GLU A 249 4.38 22.84 -4.42
N GLN A 250 4.73 22.94 -3.14
CA GLN A 250 5.99 23.55 -2.70
C GLN A 250 7.18 22.63 -3.06
N ILE A 251 7.06 21.33 -2.82
CA ILE A 251 8.08 20.35 -3.16
C ILE A 251 8.31 20.32 -4.67
N ALA A 252 7.25 20.34 -5.48
CA ALA A 252 7.34 20.40 -6.94
C ALA A 252 8.04 21.67 -7.43
N GLY A 253 7.83 22.81 -6.76
CA GLY A 253 8.57 24.03 -7.03
C GLY A 253 10.07 23.84 -6.85
N VAL A 254 10.47 23.21 -5.74
CA VAL A 254 11.89 22.92 -5.44
C VAL A 254 12.46 21.91 -6.44
N THR A 255 11.79 20.77 -6.67
CA THR A 255 12.30 19.73 -7.58
C THR A 255 12.46 20.22 -9.01
N ARG A 256 11.54 21.05 -9.49
CA ARG A 256 11.62 21.66 -10.82
C ARG A 256 12.80 22.62 -10.96
N ALA A 257 13.04 23.46 -9.94
CA ALA A 257 14.18 24.39 -9.94
C ALA A 257 15.53 23.69 -10.06
N HIS A 258 15.65 22.49 -9.46
CA HIS A 258 16.87 21.66 -9.46
C HIS A 258 16.82 20.50 -10.46
N ARG A 259 15.77 20.36 -11.28
CA ARG A 259 15.57 19.29 -12.28
C ARG A 259 15.57 17.87 -11.67
N LEU A 260 15.06 17.73 -10.44
CA LEU A 260 14.99 16.45 -9.77
C LEU A 260 13.74 15.66 -10.19
N TRP A 261 13.81 14.34 -10.09
CA TRP A 261 12.62 13.49 -10.21
C TRP A 261 11.76 13.63 -8.96
N LEU A 262 10.47 13.90 -9.14
CA LEU A 262 9.51 13.86 -8.06
C LEU A 262 8.64 12.60 -8.18
N HIS A 263 8.83 11.67 -7.25
CA HIS A 263 7.94 10.53 -7.06
C HIS A 263 7.00 10.78 -5.90
N VAL A 264 5.71 10.50 -6.06
CA VAL A 264 4.71 10.62 -5.00
C VAL A 264 4.27 9.23 -4.55
N ASP A 265 4.59 8.88 -3.31
CA ASP A 265 4.07 7.69 -2.64
C ASP A 265 2.72 8.03 -1.98
N ALA A 266 1.65 7.62 -2.61
CA ALA A 266 0.29 7.69 -2.10
C ALA A 266 -0.31 6.29 -1.96
N ALA A 267 0.50 5.31 -1.58
CA ALA A 267 0.16 3.88 -1.60
C ALA A 267 -1.18 3.57 -0.93
N MET A 268 -1.49 4.19 0.19
CA MET A 268 -2.80 4.05 0.84
C MET A 268 -3.74 5.20 0.46
N ALA A 269 -3.28 6.42 0.66
CA ALA A 269 -4.11 7.62 0.56
C ALA A 269 -4.54 7.96 -0.88
N GLY A 270 -3.82 7.49 -1.89
CA GLY A 270 -4.18 7.72 -3.29
C GLY A 270 -5.61 7.29 -3.63
N SER A 271 -6.16 6.30 -2.94
CA SER A 271 -7.57 5.93 -3.09
C SER A 271 -8.53 7.08 -2.75
N ALA A 272 -8.17 7.98 -1.82
CA ALA A 272 -9.03 9.12 -1.46
C ALA A 272 -9.11 10.18 -2.57
N MET A 273 -8.26 10.16 -3.59
CA MET A 273 -8.38 11.06 -4.75
C MET A 273 -9.69 10.84 -5.52
N ILE A 274 -10.33 9.67 -5.42
CA ILE A 274 -11.66 9.45 -6.02
C ILE A 274 -12.74 10.33 -5.38
N LEU A 275 -12.48 10.89 -4.18
CA LEU A 275 -13.34 11.83 -3.47
C LEU A 275 -13.02 13.25 -3.93
N PRO A 276 -13.92 13.97 -4.63
CA PRO A 276 -13.67 15.32 -5.08
C PRO A 276 -13.25 16.28 -3.95
N GLU A 277 -13.84 16.12 -2.77
CA GLU A 277 -13.57 16.91 -1.57
C GLU A 277 -12.18 16.71 -0.98
N CYS A 278 -11.51 15.58 -1.28
CA CYS A 278 -10.15 15.29 -0.83
C CYS A 278 -9.07 15.75 -1.81
N ARG A 279 -9.42 16.09 -3.06
CA ARG A 279 -8.45 16.35 -4.13
C ARG A 279 -7.49 17.52 -3.83
N SER A 280 -7.89 18.47 -3.00
CA SER A 280 -7.01 19.55 -2.55
C SER A 280 -5.77 19.07 -1.78
N LEU A 281 -5.83 17.88 -1.17
CA LEU A 281 -4.67 17.27 -0.50
C LEU A 281 -3.55 16.89 -1.48
N TRP A 282 -3.84 16.81 -2.77
CA TRP A 282 -2.90 16.50 -3.85
C TRP A 282 -2.58 17.71 -4.73
N SER A 283 -2.80 18.95 -4.25
CA SER A 283 -2.40 20.15 -4.99
C SER A 283 -0.92 20.09 -5.36
N GLY A 284 -0.60 20.22 -6.65
CA GLY A 284 0.75 20.06 -7.18
C GLY A 284 1.07 18.68 -7.78
N ILE A 285 0.18 17.70 -7.68
CA ILE A 285 0.41 16.33 -8.20
C ILE A 285 0.73 16.33 -9.70
N GLU A 286 0.12 17.21 -10.49
CA GLU A 286 0.34 17.33 -11.93
C GLU A 286 1.76 17.79 -12.30
N GLN A 287 2.59 18.17 -11.32
CA GLN A 287 3.98 18.51 -11.50
C GLN A 287 4.94 17.37 -11.15
N ALA A 288 4.44 16.27 -10.59
CA ALA A 288 5.26 15.10 -10.28
C ALA A 288 5.59 14.30 -11.55
N ASP A 289 6.70 13.57 -11.54
CA ASP A 289 7.10 12.67 -12.63
C ASP A 289 6.40 11.31 -12.53
N SER A 290 6.13 10.86 -11.31
CA SER A 290 5.47 9.58 -11.06
C SER A 290 4.66 9.57 -9.76
N LEU A 291 3.64 8.73 -9.74
CA LEU A 291 2.72 8.51 -8.61
C LEU A 291 2.46 7.02 -8.44
N VAL A 292 2.38 6.55 -7.20
CA VAL A 292 1.91 5.20 -6.90
C VAL A 292 0.75 5.22 -5.91
N LEU A 293 -0.25 4.39 -6.17
CA LEU A 293 -1.28 4.03 -5.21
C LEU A 293 -1.57 2.53 -5.26
N ASN A 294 -2.07 1.98 -4.15
CA ASN A 294 -2.38 0.57 -4.04
C ASN A 294 -3.90 0.33 -3.99
N PRO A 295 -4.56 -0.01 -5.11
CA PRO A 295 -5.95 -0.46 -5.09
C PRO A 295 -6.19 -1.63 -4.12
N HIS A 296 -5.18 -2.47 -3.87
CA HIS A 296 -5.27 -3.57 -2.90
C HIS A 296 -5.27 -3.13 -1.42
N LYS A 297 -5.13 -1.83 -1.13
CA LYS A 297 -5.32 -1.29 0.22
C LYS A 297 -6.76 -0.79 0.38
N TRP A 298 -6.96 0.50 0.33
CA TRP A 298 -8.22 1.12 0.69
C TRP A 298 -9.29 1.04 -0.41
N LEU A 299 -8.89 0.91 -1.69
CA LEU A 299 -9.87 0.85 -2.79
C LEU A 299 -10.64 -0.49 -2.85
N GLY A 300 -10.10 -1.59 -2.31
CA GLY A 300 -10.84 -2.85 -2.19
C GLY A 300 -10.44 -3.97 -3.14
N ALA A 301 -9.48 -3.77 -4.04
CA ALA A 301 -8.93 -4.86 -4.84
C ALA A 301 -8.19 -5.87 -3.94
N CYS A 302 -8.24 -7.17 -4.27
CA CYS A 302 -7.45 -8.14 -3.52
C CYS A 302 -5.96 -8.01 -3.84
N PHE A 303 -5.12 -8.31 -2.86
CA PHE A 303 -3.67 -8.34 -2.99
C PHE A 303 -3.25 -9.38 -4.06
N ASP A 304 -2.34 -9.04 -5.04
CA ASP A 304 -1.61 -7.81 -5.19
C ASP A 304 -2.12 -6.97 -6.38
N CYS A 305 -2.23 -5.67 -6.21
CA CYS A 305 -2.62 -4.71 -7.25
C CYS A 305 -2.17 -3.30 -6.82
N SER A 306 -1.14 -2.78 -7.46
CA SER A 306 -0.59 -1.45 -7.24
C SER A 306 -0.53 -0.73 -8.58
N THR A 307 -1.06 0.48 -8.69
CA THR A 307 -1.00 1.24 -9.93
C THR A 307 0.10 2.28 -9.85
N TYR A 308 1.03 2.21 -10.78
CA TYR A 308 2.09 3.17 -11.00
C TYR A 308 1.74 4.05 -12.19
N PHE A 309 1.67 5.35 -11.96
CA PHE A 309 1.45 6.34 -13.00
C PHE A 309 2.72 7.11 -13.28
N VAL A 310 2.98 7.39 -14.55
CA VAL A 310 4.16 8.14 -15.01
C VAL A 310 3.73 9.17 -16.07
N ARG A 311 4.39 10.32 -16.07
CA ARG A 311 4.11 11.38 -17.07
C ARG A 311 4.90 11.22 -18.37
N ASP A 312 6.07 10.58 -18.29
CA ASP A 312 6.88 10.26 -19.46
C ASP A 312 7.00 8.73 -19.64
N PRO A 313 6.03 8.10 -20.31
CA PRO A 313 6.08 6.67 -20.56
C PRO A 313 7.22 6.26 -21.51
N GLN A 314 7.69 7.17 -22.39
CA GLN A 314 8.81 6.87 -23.29
C GLN A 314 10.11 6.73 -22.52
N HIS A 315 10.35 7.62 -21.55
CA HIS A 315 11.48 7.49 -20.64
C HIS A 315 11.41 6.18 -19.83
N LEU A 316 10.25 5.84 -19.26
CA LEU A 316 10.05 4.58 -18.53
C LEU A 316 10.43 3.37 -19.41
N VAL A 317 9.87 3.30 -20.62
CA VAL A 317 10.13 2.19 -21.56
C VAL A 317 11.63 2.16 -21.94
N ARG A 318 12.24 3.30 -22.23
CA ARG A 318 13.67 3.35 -22.55
C ARG A 318 14.56 2.83 -21.41
N VAL A 319 14.16 3.07 -20.16
CA VAL A 319 14.91 2.62 -18.96
C VAL A 319 14.71 1.12 -18.71
N MET A 320 13.50 0.61 -18.87
CA MET A 320 13.13 -0.74 -18.44
C MET A 320 13.24 -1.79 -19.55
N SER A 321 13.24 -1.39 -20.83
CA SER A 321 13.24 -2.31 -21.96
C SER A 321 14.64 -2.88 -22.24
N THR A 322 14.70 -4.20 -22.44
CA THR A 322 15.88 -4.90 -22.98
C THR A 322 15.68 -5.40 -24.42
N ASN A 323 14.44 -5.45 -24.89
CA ASN A 323 13.94 -5.79 -26.23
C ASN A 323 14.72 -6.90 -26.97
N PRO A 324 14.88 -8.11 -26.39
CA PRO A 324 15.58 -9.20 -27.06
C PRO A 324 14.82 -9.68 -28.29
N SER A 325 15.53 -10.25 -29.27
CA SER A 325 14.97 -10.59 -30.60
C SER A 325 13.77 -11.53 -30.55
N TYR A 326 13.75 -12.49 -29.64
CA TYR A 326 12.66 -13.46 -29.49
C TYR A 326 11.35 -12.88 -28.93
N LEU A 327 11.37 -11.65 -28.42
CA LEU A 327 10.16 -10.93 -27.93
C LEU A 327 9.64 -9.91 -28.94
N ARG A 328 10.35 -9.66 -30.04
CA ARG A 328 9.95 -8.69 -31.07
C ARG A 328 8.78 -9.21 -31.89
N THR A 329 7.80 -8.37 -32.13
CA THR A 329 6.62 -8.68 -32.93
C THR A 329 6.39 -7.60 -33.98
N ALA A 330 5.64 -7.92 -35.03
CA ALA A 330 5.23 -6.94 -36.05
C ALA A 330 4.32 -5.83 -35.50
N ALA A 331 3.73 -6.04 -34.31
CA ALA A 331 2.83 -5.10 -33.67
C ALA A 331 3.54 -4.08 -32.77
N ASP A 332 4.83 -4.27 -32.42
CA ASP A 332 5.56 -3.53 -31.37
C ASP A 332 5.52 -1.99 -31.54
N THR A 333 5.43 -1.50 -32.77
CA THR A 333 5.36 -0.06 -33.06
C THR A 333 3.93 0.53 -32.88
N ARG A 334 2.91 -0.31 -32.70
CA ARG A 334 1.49 0.08 -32.66
C ARG A 334 0.82 -0.23 -31.33
N VAL A 335 1.48 -0.97 -30.44
CA VAL A 335 0.90 -1.47 -29.21
C VAL A 335 1.83 -1.21 -28.03
N ARG A 336 1.30 -1.24 -26.83
CA ARG A 336 2.10 -1.25 -25.59
C ARG A 336 2.52 -2.67 -25.26
N ASN A 337 3.79 -2.86 -24.93
CA ASN A 337 4.29 -4.10 -24.37
C ASN A 337 4.58 -3.87 -22.88
N LEU A 338 3.66 -4.26 -22.00
CA LEU A 338 3.72 -3.93 -20.58
C LEU A 338 4.91 -4.57 -19.84
N ARG A 339 5.59 -5.57 -20.44
CA ARG A 339 6.88 -6.08 -19.97
C ARG A 339 7.96 -5.00 -19.86
N ASP A 340 7.84 -3.96 -20.70
CA ASP A 340 8.80 -2.84 -20.75
C ASP A 340 8.38 -1.69 -19.80
N TRP A 341 7.35 -1.89 -18.97
CA TRP A 341 6.84 -0.90 -18.02
C TRP A 341 7.17 -1.24 -16.56
N GLY A 342 8.03 -2.21 -16.32
CA GLY A 342 8.41 -2.65 -14.99
C GLY A 342 9.45 -3.76 -15.02
N ILE A 343 9.71 -4.36 -13.87
CA ILE A 343 10.79 -5.35 -13.69
C ILE A 343 10.42 -6.72 -14.28
N PRO A 344 9.21 -7.29 -14.03
CA PRO A 344 8.92 -8.66 -14.44
C PRO A 344 8.65 -8.77 -15.94
N LEU A 345 9.27 -9.75 -16.59
CA LEU A 345 8.94 -10.12 -17.97
C LEU A 345 7.54 -10.70 -18.05
N GLY A 346 7.25 -11.74 -17.27
CA GLY A 346 5.94 -12.37 -17.20
C GLY A 346 5.03 -11.64 -16.21
N ARG A 347 3.79 -11.33 -16.63
CA ARG A 347 2.85 -10.54 -15.84
C ARG A 347 1.52 -11.28 -15.67
N ARG A 348 0.98 -11.26 -14.44
CA ARG A 348 -0.37 -11.75 -14.14
C ARG A 348 -1.43 -10.81 -14.72
N PHE A 349 -2.61 -11.34 -14.98
CA PHE A 349 -3.77 -10.57 -15.44
C PHE A 349 -4.43 -9.81 -14.26
N ARG A 350 -3.65 -8.94 -13.57
CA ARG A 350 -4.11 -8.19 -12.39
C ARG A 350 -5.24 -7.21 -12.68
N ALA A 351 -5.30 -6.70 -13.91
CA ALA A 351 -6.32 -5.75 -14.31
C ALA A 351 -7.74 -6.29 -14.17
N LEU A 352 -7.93 -7.60 -14.32
CA LEU A 352 -9.27 -8.21 -14.31
C LEU A 352 -9.96 -8.04 -12.94
N LYS A 353 -9.23 -8.17 -11.83
CA LYS A 353 -9.80 -7.95 -10.49
C LYS A 353 -10.14 -6.49 -10.21
N LEU A 354 -9.33 -5.55 -10.70
CA LEU A 354 -9.60 -4.12 -10.59
C LEU A 354 -10.80 -3.71 -11.46
N TRP A 355 -10.85 -4.18 -12.69
CA TRP A 355 -11.93 -3.94 -13.62
C TRP A 355 -13.26 -4.48 -13.09
N LEU A 356 -13.27 -5.71 -12.55
CA LEU A 356 -14.46 -6.34 -11.98
C LEU A 356 -14.95 -5.59 -10.74
N LEU A 357 -14.05 -5.19 -9.85
CA LEU A 357 -14.36 -4.35 -8.69
C LEU A 357 -15.04 -3.03 -9.09
N ILE A 358 -14.44 -2.31 -10.05
CA ILE A 358 -14.97 -1.01 -10.49
C ILE A 358 -16.35 -1.19 -11.15
N ARG A 359 -16.55 -2.24 -11.94
CA ARG A 359 -17.81 -2.49 -12.62
C ARG A 359 -18.93 -2.96 -11.71
N GLU A 360 -18.59 -3.79 -10.73
CA GLU A 360 -19.57 -4.36 -9.80
C GLU A 360 -20.03 -3.32 -8.78
N GLN A 361 -19.10 -2.53 -8.20
CA GLN A 361 -19.48 -1.55 -7.18
C GLN A 361 -19.83 -0.18 -7.77
N GLY A 362 -19.19 0.22 -8.85
CA GLY A 362 -19.28 1.57 -9.39
C GLY A 362 -18.58 2.62 -8.52
N ILE A 363 -18.36 3.79 -9.10
CA ILE A 363 -17.61 4.87 -8.42
C ILE A 363 -18.33 5.38 -7.17
N GLN A 364 -19.66 5.48 -7.21
CA GLN A 364 -20.44 6.05 -6.10
C GLN A 364 -20.35 5.19 -4.83
N ALA A 365 -20.47 3.87 -4.94
CA ALA A 365 -20.37 2.98 -3.78
C ALA A 365 -18.93 2.98 -3.20
N LEU A 366 -17.91 2.98 -4.08
CA LEU A 366 -16.52 3.13 -3.65
C LEU A 366 -16.31 4.45 -2.88
N GLN A 367 -16.83 5.57 -3.37
CA GLN A 367 -16.77 6.86 -2.70
C GLN A 367 -17.50 6.85 -1.35
N GLN A 368 -18.71 6.28 -1.28
CA GLN A 368 -19.48 6.20 -0.05
C GLN A 368 -18.74 5.42 1.03
N ARG A 369 -18.12 4.30 0.66
CA ARG A 369 -17.31 3.50 1.58
C ARG A 369 -16.12 4.29 2.15
N LEU A 370 -15.37 5.00 1.30
CA LEU A 370 -14.25 5.82 1.77
C LEU A 370 -14.72 6.97 2.67
N ARG A 371 -15.85 7.61 2.36
CA ARG A 371 -16.45 8.66 3.21
C ARG A 371 -16.82 8.14 4.59
N ARG A 372 -17.42 6.95 4.66
CA ARG A 372 -17.74 6.29 5.93
C ARG A 372 -16.49 6.09 6.78
N ASP A 373 -15.39 5.64 6.20
CA ASP A 373 -14.13 5.45 6.91
C ASP A 373 -13.54 6.77 7.41
N LEU A 374 -13.66 7.85 6.64
CA LEU A 374 -13.29 9.21 7.08
C LEU A 374 -14.18 9.70 8.23
N GLU A 375 -15.48 9.41 8.20
CA GLU A 375 -16.43 9.72 9.28
C GLU A 375 -16.07 8.97 10.56
N HIS A 376 -15.73 7.69 10.47
CA HIS A 376 -15.26 6.90 11.61
C HIS A 376 -14.01 7.52 12.26
N ALA A 377 -13.04 7.97 11.46
CA ALA A 377 -11.84 8.60 11.97
C ALA A 377 -12.14 9.95 12.65
N ARG A 378 -13.00 10.78 12.06
CA ARG A 378 -13.41 12.06 12.65
C ARG A 378 -14.16 11.85 13.96
N TRP A 379 -15.06 10.88 14.01
CA TRP A 379 -15.80 10.54 15.22
C TRP A 379 -14.86 10.11 16.35
N LEU A 380 -13.95 9.16 16.08
CA LEU A 380 -12.99 8.71 17.10
C LEU A 380 -12.07 9.86 17.54
N ALA A 381 -11.63 10.71 16.63
CA ALA A 381 -10.80 11.88 16.97
C ALA A 381 -11.53 12.83 17.92
N ALA A 382 -12.82 13.10 17.70
CA ALA A 382 -13.63 13.92 18.58
C ALA A 382 -13.81 13.29 19.98
N GLU A 383 -14.04 11.98 20.05
CA GLU A 383 -14.14 11.25 21.32
C GLU A 383 -12.83 11.29 22.12
N VAL A 384 -11.70 11.12 21.43
CA VAL A 384 -10.36 11.22 22.03
C VAL A 384 -10.08 12.64 22.56
N ASP A 385 -10.41 13.67 21.76
CA ASP A 385 -10.19 15.07 22.16
C ASP A 385 -11.09 15.50 23.34
N ALA A 386 -12.27 14.89 23.51
CA ALA A 386 -13.19 15.15 24.61
C ALA A 386 -12.87 14.34 25.89
N ALA A 387 -12.09 13.27 25.81
CA ALA A 387 -11.87 12.36 26.93
C ALA A 387 -10.68 12.79 27.80
N ALA A 388 -10.89 12.91 29.11
CA ALA A 388 -9.81 13.22 30.04
C ALA A 388 -8.70 12.16 30.02
N GLY A 389 -7.45 12.60 30.04
CA GLY A 389 -6.30 11.71 29.98
C GLY A 389 -5.97 11.14 28.60
N TRP A 390 -6.79 11.39 27.58
CA TRP A 390 -6.50 10.99 26.21
C TRP A 390 -5.92 12.14 25.40
N ARG A 391 -5.05 11.83 24.46
CA ARG A 391 -4.45 12.80 23.54
C ARG A 391 -4.39 12.25 22.13
N ARG A 392 -4.80 13.07 21.17
CA ARG A 392 -4.53 12.89 19.77
C ARG A 392 -3.16 13.49 19.44
N LEU A 393 -2.27 12.71 18.79
CA LEU A 393 -0.85 13.07 18.62
C LEU A 393 -0.52 13.60 17.23
N ALA A 394 -1.44 13.50 16.28
CA ALA A 394 -1.27 14.00 14.91
C ALA A 394 -2.60 14.52 14.36
N PRO A 395 -2.60 15.40 13.35
CA PRO A 395 -3.79 15.73 12.58
C PRO A 395 -4.44 14.47 11.98
N VAL A 396 -5.74 14.52 11.70
CA VAL A 396 -6.51 13.42 11.08
C VAL A 396 -7.01 13.88 9.71
N PRO A 397 -6.12 14.01 8.73
CA PRO A 397 -6.52 14.43 7.38
C PRO A 397 -7.28 13.33 6.63
N LEU A 398 -7.07 12.06 7.01
CA LEU A 398 -7.66 10.88 6.40
C LEU A 398 -8.19 9.93 7.48
N GLN A 399 -8.14 8.61 7.25
CA GLN A 399 -8.82 7.59 8.02
C GLN A 399 -8.00 7.00 9.18
N THR A 400 -6.90 7.61 9.62
CA THR A 400 -6.07 7.10 10.74
C THR A 400 -6.00 8.10 11.87
N VAL A 401 -6.24 7.63 13.10
CA VAL A 401 -6.16 8.43 14.34
C VAL A 401 -5.00 7.92 15.18
N CYS A 402 -4.07 8.82 15.52
CA CYS A 402 -2.92 8.53 16.38
C CYS A 402 -3.23 8.98 17.80
N VAL A 403 -3.23 8.05 18.74
CA VAL A 403 -3.72 8.30 20.10
C VAL A 403 -2.75 7.82 21.17
N ARG A 404 -2.84 8.44 22.34
CA ARG A 404 -2.17 8.00 23.58
C ARG A 404 -3.07 8.31 24.79
N HIS A 405 -3.15 7.38 25.73
CA HIS A 405 -3.70 7.65 27.05
C HIS A 405 -2.56 8.11 27.97
N VAL A 406 -2.73 9.24 28.65
CA VAL A 406 -1.72 9.91 29.48
C VAL A 406 -2.33 10.11 30.89
N PRO A 407 -2.33 9.09 31.74
CA PRO A 407 -2.83 9.22 33.11
C PRO A 407 -1.94 10.14 33.92
N ALA A 408 -2.51 10.77 34.95
CA ALA A 408 -1.79 11.67 35.82
C ALA A 408 -0.60 10.94 36.49
N GLY A 409 0.57 11.60 36.50
CA GLY A 409 1.79 11.08 37.14
C GLY A 409 2.63 10.15 36.26
N LEU A 410 2.18 9.71 35.10
CA LEU A 410 2.98 8.91 34.16
C LEU A 410 3.69 9.78 33.12
N SER A 411 4.99 9.53 32.92
CA SER A 411 5.80 10.16 31.89
C SER A 411 6.94 9.25 31.43
N GLY A 412 7.64 9.63 30.37
CA GLY A 412 8.81 8.89 29.88
C GLY A 412 8.52 7.42 29.58
N GLU A 413 9.42 6.54 29.98
CA GLU A 413 9.34 5.09 29.76
C GLU A 413 8.11 4.44 30.42
N ALA A 414 7.69 4.95 31.60
CA ALA A 414 6.51 4.45 32.29
C ALA A 414 5.24 4.68 31.45
N LEU A 415 5.13 5.83 30.78
CA LEU A 415 4.03 6.13 29.87
C LEU A 415 4.10 5.27 28.59
N ASP A 416 5.30 5.00 28.09
CA ASP A 416 5.49 4.09 26.95
C ASP A 416 5.10 2.65 27.31
N ALA A 417 5.51 2.16 28.50
CA ALA A 417 5.11 0.84 29.00
C ALA A 417 3.60 0.73 29.20
N HIS A 418 2.95 1.78 29.73
CA HIS A 418 1.50 1.87 29.84
C HIS A 418 0.82 1.78 28.47
N THR A 419 1.31 2.55 27.46
CA THR A 419 0.79 2.55 26.10
C THR A 419 0.86 1.16 25.47
N LEU A 420 2.01 0.51 25.53
CA LEU A 420 2.20 -0.84 25.01
C LEU A 420 1.38 -1.88 25.80
N GLY A 421 1.19 -1.67 27.10
CA GLY A 421 0.45 -2.55 28.00
C GLY A 421 -1.02 -2.69 27.59
N TRP A 422 -1.75 -1.58 27.48
CA TRP A 422 -3.17 -1.64 27.16
C TRP A 422 -3.43 -2.10 25.71
N VAL A 423 -2.57 -1.72 24.75
CA VAL A 423 -2.67 -2.25 23.37
C VAL A 423 -2.46 -3.75 23.34
N ARG A 424 -1.46 -4.25 24.07
CA ARG A 424 -1.20 -5.70 24.14
C ARG A 424 -2.42 -6.44 24.67
N ARG A 425 -3.09 -5.94 25.73
CA ARG A 425 -4.29 -6.56 26.28
C ARG A 425 -5.44 -6.60 25.26
N ILE A 426 -5.66 -5.50 24.50
CA ILE A 426 -6.64 -5.47 23.42
C ILE A 426 -6.31 -6.53 22.37
N ASN A 427 -5.09 -6.55 21.85
CA ASN A 427 -4.68 -7.45 20.79
C ASN A 427 -4.78 -8.92 21.23
N GLN A 428 -4.33 -9.23 22.46
CA GLN A 428 -4.43 -10.58 23.02
C GLN A 428 -5.86 -11.02 23.32
N SER A 429 -6.78 -10.09 23.58
CA SER A 429 -8.19 -10.41 23.76
C SER A 429 -8.85 -11.01 22.51
N GLY A 430 -8.29 -10.75 21.32
CA GLY A 430 -8.84 -11.13 20.01
C GLY A 430 -10.10 -10.36 19.62
N ARG A 431 -10.52 -9.37 20.41
CA ARG A 431 -11.72 -8.56 20.15
C ARG A 431 -11.48 -7.37 19.24
N ALA A 432 -10.22 -6.95 19.09
CA ALA A 432 -9.77 -5.96 18.13
C ALA A 432 -8.26 -6.13 17.89
N PHE A 433 -7.74 -5.52 16.82
CA PHE A 433 -6.32 -5.48 16.54
C PHE A 433 -5.87 -4.06 16.21
N LEU A 434 -4.88 -3.56 16.95
CA LEU A 434 -4.32 -2.21 16.86
C LEU A 434 -2.81 -2.27 16.63
N THR A 435 -2.25 -1.23 16.00
CA THR A 435 -0.79 -1.13 15.79
C THR A 435 -0.18 -0.10 16.72
N PRO A 436 0.69 -0.49 17.69
CA PRO A 436 1.57 0.47 18.33
C PRO A 436 2.65 0.93 17.34
N ALA A 437 3.05 2.19 17.41
CA ALA A 437 4.09 2.76 16.57
C ALA A 437 4.87 3.84 17.33
N MET A 438 6.11 4.09 16.88
CA MET A 438 6.90 5.23 17.38
C MET A 438 6.52 6.50 16.61
N LEU A 439 6.37 7.60 17.33
CA LEU A 439 6.26 8.93 16.79
C LEU A 439 7.29 9.82 17.50
N GLY A 440 8.33 10.20 16.77
CA GLY A 440 9.56 10.67 17.39
C GLY A 440 10.20 9.56 18.22
N ASP A 441 10.41 9.83 19.50
CA ASP A 441 11.01 8.93 20.49
C ASP A 441 9.98 8.28 21.44
N ARG A 442 8.67 8.38 21.14
CA ARG A 442 7.58 7.96 22.03
C ARG A 442 6.62 7.00 21.35
N TRP A 443 6.16 5.99 22.09
CA TRP A 443 5.12 5.07 21.65
C TRP A 443 3.76 5.73 21.61
N MET A 444 3.04 5.42 20.56
CA MET A 444 1.64 5.78 20.34
C MET A 444 0.86 4.59 19.78
N VAL A 445 -0.43 4.74 19.64
CA VAL A 445 -1.31 3.75 19.01
C VAL A 445 -1.96 4.35 17.78
N ARG A 446 -1.89 3.61 16.68
CA ARG A 446 -2.60 3.93 15.44
C ARG A 446 -3.90 3.14 15.39
N VAL A 447 -4.98 3.84 15.12
CA VAL A 447 -6.29 3.27 14.79
C VAL A 447 -6.57 3.64 13.34
N SER A 448 -6.54 2.66 12.45
CA SER A 448 -6.73 2.87 11.01
C SER A 448 -8.04 2.23 10.55
N PHE A 449 -8.90 3.01 9.95
CA PHE A 449 -10.17 2.56 9.37
C PHE A 449 -9.99 2.21 7.91
N GLY A 450 -10.84 1.35 7.35
CA GLY A 450 -10.82 1.04 5.93
C GLY A 450 -11.13 -0.41 5.57
N VAL A 451 -11.38 -1.28 6.56
CA VAL A 451 -11.93 -2.61 6.29
C VAL A 451 -13.37 -2.47 5.82
N GLU A 452 -13.73 -3.11 4.71
CA GLU A 452 -15.03 -2.96 4.04
C GLU A 452 -16.23 -3.26 4.96
N ALA A 453 -16.08 -4.24 5.86
CA ALA A 453 -17.12 -4.65 6.80
C ALA A 453 -17.18 -3.80 8.08
N THR A 454 -16.29 -2.81 8.27
CA THR A 454 -16.29 -1.97 9.48
C THR A 454 -17.47 -1.00 9.46
N GLU A 455 -18.30 -1.06 10.47
CA GLU A 455 -19.43 -0.16 10.72
C GLU A 455 -19.22 0.67 11.98
N HIS A 456 -20.01 1.72 12.17
CA HIS A 456 -19.90 2.63 13.31
C HIS A 456 -19.97 1.92 14.68
N GLN A 457 -20.80 0.90 14.81
CA GLN A 457 -20.89 0.10 16.05
C GLN A 457 -19.55 -0.54 16.46
N HIS A 458 -18.74 -0.97 15.49
CA HIS A 458 -17.41 -1.53 15.74
C HIS A 458 -16.44 -0.48 16.28
N VAL A 459 -16.55 0.76 15.78
CA VAL A 459 -15.73 1.89 16.24
C VAL A 459 -16.09 2.30 17.65
N VAL A 460 -17.39 2.38 17.97
CA VAL A 460 -17.89 2.65 19.34
C VAL A 460 -17.43 1.55 20.31
N ALA A 461 -17.53 0.29 19.90
CA ALA A 461 -17.08 -0.84 20.72
C ALA A 461 -15.55 -0.79 20.96
N LEU A 462 -14.77 -0.45 19.93
CA LEU A 462 -13.32 -0.25 20.07
C LEU A 462 -13.00 0.86 21.06
N TRP A 463 -13.64 2.05 20.93
CA TRP A 463 -13.38 3.17 21.81
C TRP A 463 -13.67 2.84 23.28
N ARG A 464 -14.79 2.16 23.56
CA ARG A 464 -15.09 1.67 24.89
C ARG A 464 -14.00 0.74 25.42
N GLN A 465 -13.57 -0.24 24.61
CA GLN A 465 -12.52 -1.19 24.98
C GLN A 465 -11.18 -0.49 25.24
N MET A 466 -10.80 0.51 24.42
CA MET A 466 -9.60 1.28 24.63
C MET A 466 -9.58 1.98 25.99
N ARG A 467 -10.70 2.60 26.38
CA ARG A 467 -10.84 3.25 27.69
C ARG A 467 -10.73 2.23 28.84
N GLU A 468 -11.50 1.15 28.77
CA GLU A 468 -11.49 0.10 29.80
C GLU A 468 -10.07 -0.49 29.99
N GLU A 469 -9.36 -0.80 28.91
CA GLU A 469 -8.04 -1.40 29.02
C GLU A 469 -6.94 -0.39 29.42
N ALA A 470 -7.09 0.88 29.10
CA ALA A 470 -6.18 1.92 29.55
C ALA A 470 -6.33 2.19 31.06
N GLU A 471 -7.54 2.16 31.60
CA GLU A 471 -7.80 2.37 33.03
C GLU A 471 -7.36 1.18 33.91
N ARG A 472 -7.36 -0.06 33.41
CA ARG A 472 -6.92 -1.26 34.14
C ARG A 472 -5.40 -1.27 34.48
N GLY A 473 -4.61 -0.43 33.85
CA GLY A 473 -3.15 -0.39 34.01
C GLY A 473 -2.61 0.91 34.59
N SER A 474 -3.52 1.78 35.07
CA SER A 474 -3.17 3.08 35.68
C SER A 474 -3.01 2.97 37.19
#